data_151967c0fbaae4ea7f03160eb08cd2ee
#
_entry.id   151967c0fbaae4ea7f03160eb08cd2ee
#
_cell.length_a   1.000
_cell.length_b   1.000
_cell.length_c   1.000
_cell.angle_alpha   90.00
_cell.angle_beta   90.00
_cell.angle_gamma   90.00
#
_symmetry.space_group_name_H-M   'P 1'
#
loop_
_entity.id
_entity.type
_entity.pdbx_description
1 polymer ?
#
loop_
_entity_poly.entity_id
_entity_poly.type
_entity_poly.pdbx_seq_one_letter_code
_entity_poly.pdbx_strand_id
1 'polypeptide(L)'
;AHTDQSSRVDPMALGRACRKPIITAVKGITYTFGIELALAGDIIIAADNCRFSQLEPARGIHATGGATIRFVERGGWGNAMYHLLTCDEFDAEEAYRIGLVQEIVPAGSELTRALDLAARICEMAPLAVQETKASSKRWIDEGFKATVNAMGSVQSKLLASDDAKEGVASFVERRSAQFKGR
;
A
#
# COMPACT_ATOMS: atom_id res chain seq x y z
N ALA A 1 29.68 -13.62 7.81
CA ALA A 1 28.92 -13.75 6.57
C ALA A 1 28.12 -12.48 6.38
N HIS A 2 28.51 -11.61 5.44
CA HIS A 2 27.68 -10.52 4.99
C HIS A 2 26.50 -11.12 4.23
N THR A 3 25.34 -11.24 4.87
CA THR A 3 24.10 -11.53 4.16
C THR A 3 23.82 -10.36 3.23
N ASP A 4 23.75 -10.65 1.94
CA ASP A 4 23.37 -9.67 0.91
C ASP A 4 22.01 -9.07 1.25
N GLN A 5 22.00 -7.88 1.85
CA GLN A 5 20.78 -7.17 2.22
C GLN A 5 19.98 -6.72 0.98
N SER A 6 20.60 -6.69 -0.21
CA SER A 6 19.97 -6.26 -1.46
C SER A 6 18.89 -7.24 -1.95
N SER A 7 18.91 -8.50 -1.47
CA SER A 7 17.95 -9.54 -1.88
C SER A 7 16.66 -9.55 -1.04
N ARG A 8 16.64 -8.93 0.14
CA ARG A 8 15.50 -8.93 1.06
C ARG A 8 14.52 -7.80 0.73
N VAL A 9 13.23 -8.09 0.94
CA VAL A 9 12.21 -7.04 0.91
C VAL A 9 12.41 -6.12 2.11
N ASP A 10 12.44 -4.83 1.84
CA ASP A 10 12.51 -3.80 2.88
C ASP A 10 11.11 -3.56 3.45
N PRO A 11 10.88 -3.79 4.76
CA PRO A 11 9.57 -3.58 5.37
C PRO A 11 9.09 -2.12 5.31
N MET A 12 10.02 -1.15 5.22
CA MET A 12 9.69 0.26 5.04
C MET A 12 9.50 0.64 3.57
N ALA A 13 9.73 -0.28 2.64
CA ALA A 13 9.63 -0.06 1.20
C ALA A 13 10.40 1.17 0.69
N LEU A 14 11.53 1.51 1.35
CA LEU A 14 12.47 2.55 0.91
C LEU A 14 13.57 1.98 0.00
N GLY A 15 13.78 0.67 0.07
CA GLY A 15 14.63 -0.11 -0.80
C GLY A 15 13.79 -1.05 -1.67
N ARG A 16 14.09 -2.36 -1.64
CA ARG A 16 13.35 -3.36 -2.41
C ARG A 16 11.93 -3.55 -1.87
N ALA A 17 10.94 -3.01 -2.57
CA ALA A 17 9.54 -3.14 -2.23
C ALA A 17 8.99 -4.56 -2.53
N CYS A 18 7.96 -4.98 -1.79
CA CYS A 18 7.18 -6.17 -2.10
C CYS A 18 6.37 -5.97 -3.38
N ARG A 19 6.43 -6.92 -4.31
CA ARG A 19 5.64 -6.87 -5.55
C ARG A 19 4.15 -7.17 -5.32
N LYS A 20 3.84 -7.99 -4.33
CA LYS A 20 2.45 -8.31 -3.97
C LYS A 20 1.83 -7.14 -3.21
N PRO A 21 0.51 -6.94 -3.28
CA PRO A 21 -0.19 -6.01 -2.39
C PRO A 21 0.06 -6.31 -0.92
N ILE A 22 0.20 -5.25 -0.13
CA ILE A 22 0.33 -5.30 1.33
C ILE A 22 -0.85 -4.56 1.93
N ILE A 23 -1.62 -5.24 2.77
CA ILE A 23 -2.67 -4.64 3.57
C ILE A 23 -2.18 -4.56 5.01
N THR A 24 -2.22 -3.37 5.58
CA THR A 24 -1.81 -3.14 6.96
C THR A 24 -3.04 -2.97 7.84
N ALA A 25 -3.13 -3.76 8.90
CA ALA A 25 -4.15 -3.63 9.93
C ALA A 25 -3.52 -2.99 11.18
N VAL A 26 -4.07 -1.88 11.66
CA VAL A 26 -3.56 -1.14 12.82
C VAL A 26 -4.63 -0.91 13.87
N LYS A 27 -4.22 -0.89 15.15
CA LYS A 27 -5.11 -0.60 16.29
C LYS A 27 -4.38 0.09 17.43
N GLY A 28 -5.10 0.88 18.21
CA GLY A 28 -4.57 1.57 19.38
C GLY A 28 -3.48 2.56 19.00
N ILE A 29 -2.41 2.64 19.79
CA ILE A 29 -1.29 3.57 19.57
C ILE A 29 -0.47 3.15 18.35
N THR A 30 -0.50 3.98 17.32
CA THR A 30 0.24 3.78 16.07
C THR A 30 1.06 5.05 15.81
N TYR A 31 2.16 5.21 16.57
CA TYR A 31 3.01 6.41 16.52
C TYR A 31 4.31 6.15 15.75
N THR A 32 4.91 7.21 15.23
CA THR A 32 6.28 7.24 14.68
C THR A 32 6.54 6.09 13.70
N PHE A 33 7.41 5.18 14.06
CA PHE A 33 7.74 3.97 13.31
C PHE A 33 6.49 3.13 12.96
N GLY A 34 5.47 3.10 13.83
CA GLY A 34 4.19 2.41 13.55
C GLY A 34 3.45 3.03 12.36
N ILE A 35 3.41 4.36 12.26
CA ILE A 35 2.85 5.06 11.10
C ILE A 35 3.69 4.77 9.84
N GLU A 36 5.02 4.85 9.94
CA GLU A 36 5.91 4.63 8.82
C GLU A 36 5.76 3.22 8.23
N LEU A 37 5.69 2.22 9.11
CA LEU A 37 5.44 0.83 8.71
C LEU A 37 4.04 0.66 8.10
N ALA A 38 3.01 1.28 8.69
CA ALA A 38 1.66 1.24 8.15
C ALA A 38 1.59 1.84 6.74
N LEU A 39 2.20 3.00 6.54
CA LEU A 39 2.25 3.71 5.26
C LEU A 39 3.11 3.00 4.20
N ALA A 40 4.00 2.08 4.59
CA ALA A 40 4.73 1.23 3.66
C ALA A 40 3.84 0.17 2.99
N GLY A 41 2.67 -0.12 3.56
CA GLY A 41 1.62 -0.93 2.92
C GLY A 41 0.86 -0.15 1.84
N ASP A 42 0.07 -0.88 1.05
CA ASP A 42 -0.73 -0.29 -0.04
C ASP A 42 -2.10 0.18 0.44
N ILE A 43 -2.71 -0.57 1.37
CA ILE A 43 -4.04 -0.32 1.94
C ILE A 43 -3.93 -0.42 3.46
N ILE A 44 -4.53 0.52 4.17
CA ILE A 44 -4.52 0.53 5.64
C ILE A 44 -5.95 0.43 6.16
N ILE A 45 -6.19 -0.57 7.00
CA ILE A 45 -7.42 -0.75 7.79
C ILE A 45 -7.10 -0.36 9.22
N ALA A 46 -7.79 0.64 9.74
CA ALA A 46 -7.60 1.10 11.11
C ALA A 46 -8.77 0.70 11.99
N ALA A 47 -8.48 0.30 13.22
CA ALA A 47 -9.48 0.25 14.27
C ALA A 47 -9.92 1.67 14.65
N ASP A 48 -11.18 1.83 15.05
CA ASP A 48 -11.78 3.12 15.47
C ASP A 48 -11.09 3.73 16.70
N ASN A 49 -10.36 2.92 17.47
CA ASN A 49 -9.59 3.38 18.63
C ASN A 49 -8.12 3.73 18.29
N CYS A 50 -7.76 3.82 17.01
CA CYS A 50 -6.41 4.20 16.62
C CYS A 50 -6.11 5.65 17.02
N ARG A 51 -4.85 5.83 17.45
CA ARG A 51 -4.25 7.13 17.75
C ARG A 51 -2.94 7.21 17.02
N PHE A 52 -2.75 8.27 16.24
CA PHE A 52 -1.58 8.49 15.40
C PHE A 52 -0.86 9.75 15.85
N SER A 53 0.45 9.75 15.79
CA SER A 53 1.29 10.94 15.95
C SER A 53 2.69 10.66 15.39
N GLN A 54 3.25 11.64 14.70
CA GLN A 54 4.64 11.58 14.21
C GLN A 54 5.50 12.49 15.07
N LEU A 55 6.24 11.91 16.03
CA LEU A 55 6.82 12.62 17.16
C LEU A 55 8.28 13.08 16.95
N GLU A 56 8.88 12.79 15.81
CA GLU A 56 10.30 13.03 15.52
C GLU A 56 10.71 14.50 15.66
N PRO A 57 9.97 15.49 15.10
CA PRO A 57 10.35 16.90 15.28
C PRO A 57 10.34 17.35 16.73
N ALA A 58 9.43 16.85 17.56
CA ALA A 58 9.43 17.12 19.00
C ALA A 58 10.64 16.51 19.75
N ARG A 59 11.47 15.72 19.07
CA ARG A 59 12.70 15.11 19.60
C ARG A 59 13.97 15.62 18.89
N GLY A 60 13.83 16.63 18.03
CA GLY A 60 14.95 17.23 17.31
C GLY A 60 15.50 16.38 16.14
N ILE A 61 14.72 15.43 15.65
CA ILE A 61 15.04 14.58 14.51
C ILE A 61 13.88 14.59 13.50
N HIS A 62 14.06 13.98 12.34
CA HIS A 62 12.96 13.74 11.39
C HIS A 62 12.76 12.26 11.12
N ALA A 63 11.58 11.93 10.62
CA ALA A 63 11.19 10.58 10.27
C ALA A 63 12.03 10.04 9.09
N THR A 64 12.61 8.85 9.25
CA THR A 64 13.49 8.22 8.25
C THR A 64 12.91 6.93 7.63
N GLY A 65 11.77 6.45 8.11
CA GLY A 65 11.08 5.27 7.57
C GLY A 65 10.05 5.58 6.47
N GLY A 66 10.01 6.84 6.00
CA GLY A 66 9.22 7.26 4.83
C GLY A 66 7.97 8.08 5.14
N ALA A 67 7.70 8.47 6.40
CA ALA A 67 6.55 9.31 6.72
C ALA A 67 6.57 10.65 5.96
N THR A 68 7.73 11.33 5.89
CA THR A 68 7.87 12.61 5.21
C THR A 68 7.52 12.57 3.70
N ILE A 69 7.59 11.39 3.10
CA ILE A 69 7.23 11.16 1.70
C ILE A 69 5.75 10.76 1.59
N ARG A 70 5.34 9.72 2.32
CA ARG A 70 4.03 9.08 2.15
C ARG A 70 2.87 9.88 2.71
N PHE A 71 3.10 10.73 3.72
CA PHE A 71 2.07 11.70 4.13
C PHE A 71 1.74 12.66 3.00
N VAL A 72 2.76 13.16 2.30
CA VAL A 72 2.56 14.06 1.16
C VAL A 72 1.87 13.35 0.00
N GLU A 73 2.30 12.12 -0.32
CA GLU A 73 1.71 11.32 -1.41
C GLU A 73 0.22 11.02 -1.17
N ARG A 74 -0.17 10.69 0.07
CA ARG A 74 -1.54 10.28 0.41
C ARG A 74 -2.43 11.43 0.85
N GLY A 75 -1.92 12.30 1.70
CA GLY A 75 -2.68 13.37 2.35
C GLY A 75 -2.53 14.75 1.71
N GLY A 76 -1.59 14.89 0.78
CA GLY A 76 -1.22 16.18 0.21
C GLY A 76 -0.39 17.05 1.16
N TRP A 77 0.24 18.10 0.61
CA TRP A 77 1.21 18.94 1.33
C TRP A 77 0.67 19.53 2.62
N GLY A 78 -0.51 20.17 2.58
CA GLY A 78 -1.07 20.88 3.73
C GLY A 78 -1.34 19.98 4.93
N ASN A 79 -2.05 18.86 4.72
CA ASN A 79 -2.32 17.89 5.77
C ASN A 79 -1.02 17.25 6.29
N ALA A 80 -0.10 16.91 5.38
CA ALA A 80 1.19 16.36 5.75
C ALA A 80 1.98 17.32 6.66
N MET A 81 2.10 18.58 6.26
CA MET A 81 2.83 19.57 7.07
C MET A 81 2.16 19.83 8.41
N TYR A 82 0.81 19.87 8.46
CA TYR A 82 0.12 20.04 9.71
C TYR A 82 0.54 18.96 10.72
N HIS A 83 0.36 17.68 10.40
CA HIS A 83 0.61 16.59 11.34
C HIS A 83 2.12 16.32 11.57
N LEU A 84 2.95 16.47 10.53
CA LEU A 84 4.39 16.22 10.66
C LEU A 84 5.12 17.30 11.46
N LEU A 85 4.68 18.56 11.40
CA LEU A 85 5.36 19.66 12.05
C LEU A 85 4.83 19.96 13.45
N THR A 86 3.53 19.77 13.69
CA THR A 86 2.93 19.99 15.02
C THR A 86 3.19 18.82 15.97
N CYS A 87 3.37 17.61 15.44
CA CYS A 87 3.41 16.38 16.22
C CYS A 87 2.12 16.10 17.01
N ASP A 88 1.03 16.81 16.70
CA ASP A 88 -0.26 16.61 17.37
C ASP A 88 -0.78 15.20 17.12
N GLU A 89 -1.40 14.65 18.16
CA GLU A 89 -2.10 13.38 18.04
C GLU A 89 -3.38 13.57 17.22
N PHE A 90 -3.68 12.58 16.37
CA PHE A 90 -4.93 12.51 15.62
C PHE A 90 -5.50 11.10 15.64
N ASP A 91 -6.79 10.99 15.42
CA ASP A 91 -7.56 9.74 15.51
C ASP A 91 -7.72 9.05 14.14
N ALA A 92 -8.46 7.93 14.14
CA ALA A 92 -8.74 7.17 12.93
C ALA A 92 -9.56 7.96 11.91
N GLU A 93 -10.51 8.80 12.36
CA GLU A 93 -11.37 9.60 11.50
C GLU A 93 -10.56 10.66 10.74
N GLU A 94 -9.66 11.33 11.43
CA GLU A 94 -8.76 12.29 10.78
C GLU A 94 -7.81 11.59 9.83
N ALA A 95 -7.23 10.43 10.21
CA ALA A 95 -6.37 9.64 9.32
C ALA A 95 -7.11 9.20 8.04
N TYR A 96 -8.40 8.84 8.16
CA TYR A 96 -9.27 8.52 7.03
C TYR A 96 -9.57 9.77 6.19
N ARG A 97 -9.94 10.88 6.83
CA ARG A 97 -10.26 12.15 6.16
C ARG A 97 -9.12 12.63 5.26
N ILE A 98 -7.89 12.53 5.74
CA ILE A 98 -6.69 12.97 4.99
C ILE A 98 -6.14 11.90 4.03
N GLY A 99 -6.75 10.72 3.96
CA GLY A 99 -6.40 9.66 3.01
C GLY A 99 -5.25 8.74 3.44
N LEU A 100 -4.77 8.82 4.68
CA LEU A 100 -3.76 7.89 5.19
C LEU A 100 -4.35 6.48 5.39
N VAL A 101 -5.59 6.41 5.89
CA VAL A 101 -6.35 5.18 6.14
C VAL A 101 -7.45 5.04 5.10
N GLN A 102 -7.70 3.83 4.61
CA GLN A 102 -8.70 3.56 3.59
C GLN A 102 -10.01 3.03 4.15
N GLU A 103 -10.00 2.46 5.36
CA GLU A 103 -11.21 1.97 6.02
C GLU A 103 -11.03 1.99 7.55
N ILE A 104 -12.10 2.38 8.26
CA ILE A 104 -12.17 2.32 9.72
C ILE A 104 -13.15 1.22 10.11
N VAL A 105 -12.78 0.39 11.07
CA VAL A 105 -13.60 -0.70 11.58
C VAL A 105 -13.61 -0.70 13.11
N PRO A 106 -14.61 -1.34 13.77
CA PRO A 106 -14.59 -1.49 15.22
C PRO A 106 -13.31 -2.18 15.72
N ALA A 107 -12.78 -1.72 16.85
CA ALA A 107 -11.56 -2.26 17.44
C ALA A 107 -11.67 -3.78 17.67
N GLY A 108 -10.66 -4.51 17.21
CA GLY A 108 -10.63 -5.98 17.20
C GLY A 108 -11.08 -6.62 15.88
N SER A 109 -11.65 -5.84 14.94
CA SER A 109 -12.09 -6.34 13.63
C SER A 109 -11.09 -6.05 12.50
N GLU A 110 -10.07 -5.24 12.74
CA GLU A 110 -9.15 -4.73 11.73
C GLU A 110 -8.39 -5.84 10.98
N LEU A 111 -7.95 -6.87 11.71
CA LEU A 111 -7.24 -8.00 11.09
C LEU A 111 -8.19 -8.86 10.25
N THR A 112 -9.37 -9.18 10.77
CA THR A 112 -10.37 -9.97 10.03
C THR A 112 -10.74 -9.26 8.75
N ARG A 113 -11.01 -7.95 8.82
CA ARG A 113 -11.35 -7.15 7.65
C ARG A 113 -10.20 -7.09 6.62
N ALA A 114 -8.97 -6.96 7.09
CA ALA A 114 -7.80 -6.99 6.21
C ALA A 114 -7.64 -8.34 5.50
N LEU A 115 -7.89 -9.45 6.20
CA LEU A 115 -7.87 -10.81 5.62
C LEU A 115 -8.98 -11.01 4.60
N ASP A 116 -10.19 -10.52 4.85
CA ASP A 116 -11.30 -10.56 3.88
C ASP A 116 -10.95 -9.80 2.60
N LEU A 117 -10.33 -8.61 2.74
CA LEU A 117 -9.89 -7.83 1.60
C LEU A 117 -8.75 -8.53 0.84
N ALA A 118 -7.80 -9.14 1.57
CA ALA A 118 -6.73 -9.93 0.96
C ALA A 118 -7.28 -11.13 0.18
N ALA A 119 -8.28 -11.84 0.74
CA ALA A 119 -8.94 -12.95 0.06
C ALA A 119 -9.57 -12.49 -1.27
N ARG A 120 -10.29 -11.36 -1.27
CA ARG A 120 -10.85 -10.78 -2.49
C ARG A 120 -9.79 -10.41 -3.53
N ILE A 121 -8.65 -9.88 -3.10
CA ILE A 121 -7.54 -9.57 -4.02
C ILE A 121 -6.93 -10.87 -4.58
N CYS A 122 -6.88 -11.94 -3.79
CA CYS A 122 -6.38 -13.23 -4.24
C CYS A 122 -7.29 -13.93 -5.29
N GLU A 123 -8.53 -13.49 -5.45
CA GLU A 123 -9.42 -13.94 -6.55
C GLU A 123 -9.05 -13.31 -7.90
N MET A 124 -8.23 -12.27 -7.92
CA MET A 124 -7.80 -11.59 -9.15
C MET A 124 -6.56 -12.25 -9.74
N ALA A 125 -6.33 -12.06 -11.04
CA ALA A 125 -5.15 -12.59 -11.75
C ALA A 125 -3.84 -12.04 -11.13
N PRO A 126 -2.97 -12.89 -10.53
CA PRO A 126 -1.83 -12.45 -9.73
C PRO A 126 -0.83 -11.57 -10.48
N LEU A 127 -0.58 -11.86 -11.77
CA LEU A 127 0.32 -11.04 -12.59
C LEU A 127 -0.29 -9.66 -12.86
N ALA A 128 -1.59 -9.59 -13.16
CA ALA A 128 -2.27 -8.32 -13.39
C ALA A 128 -2.29 -7.44 -12.14
N VAL A 129 -2.55 -8.03 -10.96
CA VAL A 129 -2.49 -7.32 -9.67
C VAL A 129 -1.11 -6.72 -9.42
N GLN A 130 -0.05 -7.52 -9.62
CA GLN A 130 1.32 -7.06 -9.41
C GLN A 130 1.73 -5.96 -10.41
N GLU A 131 1.37 -6.10 -11.68
CA GLU A 131 1.70 -5.11 -12.70
C GLU A 131 0.86 -3.81 -12.55
N THR A 132 -0.37 -3.90 -12.06
CA THR A 132 -1.17 -2.72 -11.68
C THR A 132 -0.47 -1.92 -10.58
N LYS A 133 -0.06 -2.60 -9.49
CA LYS A 133 0.73 -1.97 -8.41
C LYS A 133 2.03 -1.36 -8.95
N ALA A 134 2.79 -2.12 -9.74
CA ALA A 134 4.06 -1.67 -10.30
C ALA A 134 3.89 -0.47 -11.24
N SER A 135 2.83 -0.42 -12.04
CA SER A 135 2.53 0.71 -12.92
C SER A 135 2.18 1.97 -12.13
N SER A 136 1.33 1.84 -11.11
CA SER A 136 0.99 2.96 -10.22
C SER A 136 2.22 3.49 -9.47
N LYS A 137 3.08 2.59 -8.98
CA LYS A 137 4.32 2.98 -8.30
C LYS A 137 5.28 3.69 -9.27
N ARG A 138 5.40 3.23 -10.52
CA ARG A 138 6.21 3.89 -11.55
C ARG A 138 5.75 5.31 -11.81
N TRP A 139 4.45 5.56 -11.79
CA TRP A 139 3.93 6.94 -11.94
C TRP A 139 4.42 7.85 -10.80
N ILE A 140 4.43 7.35 -9.57
CA ILE A 140 4.93 8.10 -8.40
C ILE A 140 6.44 8.34 -8.53
N ASP A 141 7.22 7.31 -8.88
CA ASP A 141 8.69 7.36 -8.86
C ASP A 141 9.28 8.03 -10.10
N GLU A 142 8.70 7.82 -11.28
CA GLU A 142 9.28 8.16 -12.58
C GLU A 142 8.41 9.13 -13.40
N GLY A 143 7.14 9.34 -12.97
CA GLY A 143 6.20 10.26 -13.58
C GLY A 143 5.42 9.70 -14.78
N PHE A 144 4.53 10.54 -15.31
CA PHE A 144 3.52 10.17 -16.33
C PHE A 144 4.14 9.57 -17.60
N LYS A 145 5.17 10.22 -18.16
CA LYS A 145 5.75 9.81 -19.45
C LYS A 145 6.38 8.41 -19.38
N ALA A 146 7.13 8.12 -18.32
CA ALA A 146 7.77 6.82 -18.12
C ALA A 146 6.70 5.72 -17.97
N THR A 147 5.64 6.00 -17.20
CA THR A 147 4.53 5.05 -16.99
C THR A 147 3.82 4.74 -18.30
N VAL A 148 3.42 5.77 -19.08
CA VAL A 148 2.74 5.58 -20.37
C VAL A 148 3.61 4.80 -21.35
N ASN A 149 4.90 5.08 -21.44
CA ASN A 149 5.83 4.36 -22.31
C ASN A 149 5.92 2.86 -21.99
N ALA A 150 5.75 2.49 -20.72
CA ALA A 150 5.81 1.09 -20.29
C ALA A 150 4.49 0.33 -20.47
N MET A 151 3.33 1.02 -20.55
CA MET A 151 2.01 0.37 -20.55
C MET A 151 1.84 -0.67 -21.65
N GLY A 152 2.26 -0.37 -22.87
CA GLY A 152 2.09 -1.27 -24.02
C GLY A 152 2.84 -2.58 -23.86
N SER A 153 4.08 -2.53 -23.39
CA SER A 153 4.90 -3.74 -23.17
C SER A 153 4.40 -4.59 -22.00
N VAL A 154 3.91 -3.94 -20.93
CA VAL A 154 3.29 -4.62 -19.79
C VAL A 154 2.00 -5.31 -20.23
N GLN A 155 1.11 -4.60 -20.94
CA GLN A 155 -0.14 -5.16 -21.43
C GLN A 155 0.10 -6.35 -22.38
N SER A 156 1.07 -6.25 -23.28
CA SER A 156 1.41 -7.36 -24.20
C SER A 156 1.84 -8.62 -23.43
N LYS A 157 2.61 -8.49 -22.37
CA LYS A 157 2.99 -9.62 -21.50
C LYS A 157 1.79 -10.24 -20.79
N LEU A 158 0.90 -9.41 -20.25
CA LEU A 158 -0.32 -9.90 -19.57
C LEU A 158 -1.24 -10.63 -20.55
N LEU A 159 -1.46 -10.10 -21.74
CA LEU A 159 -2.29 -10.74 -22.78
C LEU A 159 -1.75 -12.08 -23.25
N ALA A 160 -0.44 -12.29 -23.17
CA ALA A 160 0.19 -13.58 -23.52
C ALA A 160 0.05 -14.64 -22.41
N SER A 161 -0.37 -14.27 -21.20
CA SER A 161 -0.48 -15.17 -20.05
C SER A 161 -1.66 -16.16 -20.16
N ASP A 162 -1.55 -17.27 -19.44
CA ASP A 162 -2.67 -18.22 -19.31
C ASP A 162 -3.82 -17.59 -18.51
N ASP A 163 -3.53 -16.71 -17.55
CA ASP A 163 -4.53 -16.01 -16.76
C ASP A 163 -5.39 -15.07 -17.62
N ALA A 164 -4.82 -14.42 -18.65
CA ALA A 164 -5.60 -13.60 -19.57
C ALA A 164 -6.59 -14.44 -20.38
N LYS A 165 -6.17 -15.63 -20.85
CA LYS A 165 -7.05 -16.57 -21.55
C LYS A 165 -8.16 -17.07 -20.64
N GLU A 166 -7.81 -17.45 -19.39
CA GLU A 166 -8.77 -17.88 -18.38
C GLU A 166 -9.77 -16.76 -18.04
N GLY A 167 -9.31 -15.51 -17.93
CA GLY A 167 -10.19 -14.36 -17.69
C GLY A 167 -11.26 -14.19 -18.77
N VAL A 168 -10.89 -14.37 -20.04
CA VAL A 168 -11.85 -14.33 -21.15
C VAL A 168 -12.77 -15.56 -21.12
N ALA A 169 -12.23 -16.76 -20.96
CA ALA A 169 -13.01 -17.99 -20.93
C ALA A 169 -14.05 -17.99 -19.81
N SER A 170 -13.63 -17.68 -18.59
CA SER A 170 -14.52 -17.63 -17.42
C SER A 170 -15.64 -16.61 -17.58
N PHE A 171 -15.37 -15.45 -18.20
CA PHE A 171 -16.40 -14.44 -18.50
C PHE A 171 -17.44 -14.95 -19.51
N VAL A 172 -17.01 -15.56 -20.59
CA VAL A 172 -17.90 -16.13 -21.62
C VAL A 172 -18.76 -17.28 -21.03
N GLU A 173 -18.13 -18.13 -20.23
CA GLU A 173 -18.76 -19.29 -19.59
C GLU A 173 -19.57 -18.94 -18.33
N ARG A 174 -19.55 -17.68 -17.89
CA ARG A 174 -20.23 -17.18 -16.68
C ARG A 174 -19.91 -17.98 -15.41
N ARG A 175 -18.65 -18.32 -15.23
CA ARG A 175 -18.11 -18.99 -14.05
C ARG A 175 -17.03 -18.18 -13.36
N SER A 176 -16.66 -18.54 -12.14
CA SER A 176 -15.50 -17.97 -11.47
C SER A 176 -14.21 -18.35 -12.20
N ALA A 177 -13.31 -17.39 -12.37
CA ALA A 177 -11.99 -17.61 -12.95
C ALA A 177 -11.07 -18.38 -11.99
N GLN A 178 -10.14 -19.15 -12.54
CA GLN A 178 -9.13 -19.88 -11.77
C GLN A 178 -7.74 -19.47 -12.23
N PHE A 179 -7.26 -18.36 -11.71
CA PHE A 179 -5.97 -17.80 -12.06
C PHE A 179 -4.80 -18.56 -11.41
N LYS A 180 -3.68 -18.67 -12.13
CA LYS A 180 -2.48 -19.44 -11.72
C LYS A 180 -1.21 -18.62 -11.67
N GLY A 181 -1.25 -17.36 -12.09
CA GLY A 181 -0.10 -16.46 -12.07
C GLY A 181 0.95 -16.75 -13.15
N ARG A 182 0.54 -17.24 -14.31
CA ARG A 182 1.45 -17.61 -15.42
C ARG A 182 0.83 -17.36 -16.79
#